data_ac2afa161a917d4c199bfb2559ef97b9
#
_entry.id   ac2afa161a917d4c199bfb2559ef97b9
#
_cell.length_a   1.000
_cell.length_b   1.000
_cell.length_c   1.000
_cell.angle_alpha   90.00
_cell.angle_beta   90.00
_cell.angle_gamma   90.00
#
_symmetry.space_group_name_H-M   'P 1'
#
loop_
_entity.id
_entity.type
_entity.pdbx_description
1 polymer ?
#
loop_
_entity_poly.entity_id
_entity_poly.type
_entity_poly.pdbx_seq_one_letter_code
_entity_poly.pdbx_strand_id
1 'polypeptide(L)'
;MQKQRGVSLTGLIITLAVVGFLGVMAAKLVPAYIDYFAVKKMFASMEQAGDFKLSVREIRKSFETRNTIESVNDVKGDDLEIGKEGGETIVSVSWSKKISMVGNMSMCLDFYVTSAK
;
A
#
# COMPACT_ATOMS: atom_id res chain seq x y z
N MET A 1 46.21 1.27 7.80
CA MET A 1 45.87 0.85 7.46
C MET A 1 45.43 0.63 6.88
N GLN A 2 45.40 0.59 6.57
CA GLN A 2 44.98 0.34 5.86
C GLN A 2 44.70 -0.37 5.36
N LYS A 3 44.35 -0.48 5.84
CA LYS A 3 44.10 -1.24 5.28
C LYS A 3 43.29 -1.14 4.31
N GLN A 4 43.49 -0.88 3.51
CA GLN A 4 42.79 -0.70 2.52
C GLN A 4 42.78 -1.86 1.78
N ARG A 5 41.95 -2.54 1.91
CA ARG A 5 41.80 -3.58 1.18
C ARG A 5 41.33 -3.23 -0.02
N GLY A 6 41.84 -2.96 -0.94
CA GLY A 6 41.36 -2.68 -2.27
C GLY A 6 40.22 -3.61 -2.62
N VAL A 7 39.13 -3.06 -3.02
CA VAL A 7 38.06 -3.86 -3.55
C VAL A 7 38.48 -4.28 -4.94
N SER A 8 38.35 -5.55 -5.27
CA SER A 8 38.64 -6.00 -6.61
C SER A 8 37.64 -5.41 -7.59
N LEU A 9 38.00 -5.28 -8.86
CA LEU A 9 37.08 -4.77 -9.87
C LEU A 9 35.82 -5.64 -9.94
N THR A 10 35.98 -6.95 -9.88
CA THR A 10 34.84 -7.87 -9.87
C THR A 10 33.96 -7.64 -8.66
N GLY A 11 34.54 -7.48 -7.48
CA GLY A 11 33.79 -7.20 -6.26
C GLY A 11 33.04 -5.89 -6.33
N LEU A 12 33.65 -4.87 -6.92
CA LEU A 12 33.01 -3.57 -7.10
C LEU A 12 31.79 -3.69 -8.01
N ILE A 13 31.93 -4.40 -9.14
CA ILE A 13 30.84 -4.58 -10.08
C ILE A 13 29.69 -5.33 -9.42
N ILE A 14 30.00 -6.40 -8.68
CA ILE A 14 28.97 -7.18 -7.98
C ILE A 14 28.25 -6.32 -6.95
N THR A 15 28.99 -5.53 -6.19
CA THR A 15 28.40 -4.64 -5.19
C THR A 15 27.46 -3.62 -5.83
N LEU A 16 27.89 -3.01 -6.93
CA LEU A 16 27.06 -2.04 -7.63
C LEU A 16 25.80 -2.71 -8.20
N ALA A 17 25.93 -3.92 -8.72
CA ALA A 17 24.78 -4.67 -9.25
C ALA A 17 23.77 -4.97 -8.13
N VAL A 18 24.24 -5.39 -6.96
CA VAL A 18 23.38 -5.71 -5.82
C VAL A 18 22.68 -4.45 -5.33
N VAL A 19 23.42 -3.36 -5.16
CA VAL A 19 22.85 -2.09 -4.71
C VAL A 19 21.81 -1.57 -5.71
N GLY A 20 22.12 -1.66 -7.00
CA GLY A 20 21.20 -1.24 -8.04
C GLY A 20 19.91 -2.08 -8.04
N PHE A 21 20.07 -3.39 -7.87
CA PHE A 21 18.91 -4.30 -7.82
C PHE A 21 18.01 -3.97 -6.62
N LEU A 22 18.62 -3.80 -5.45
CA LEU A 22 17.86 -3.45 -4.24
C LEU A 22 17.17 -2.09 -4.39
N GLY A 23 17.83 -1.13 -5.02
CA GLY A 23 17.24 0.17 -5.28
C GLY A 23 16.02 0.10 -6.18
N VAL A 24 16.10 -0.72 -7.24
CA VAL A 24 14.98 -0.90 -8.14
C VAL A 24 13.82 -1.59 -7.43
N MET A 25 14.11 -2.61 -6.61
CA MET A 25 13.07 -3.28 -5.84
C MET A 25 12.39 -2.31 -4.89
N ALA A 26 13.16 -1.50 -4.18
CA ALA A 26 12.60 -0.50 -3.28
C ALA A 26 11.73 0.49 -4.03
N ALA A 27 12.18 0.95 -5.18
CA ALA A 27 11.43 1.90 -5.99
C ALA A 27 10.09 1.32 -6.47
N LYS A 28 10.04 0.01 -6.71
CA LYS A 28 8.80 -0.64 -7.11
C LYS A 28 7.85 -0.86 -5.95
N LEU A 29 8.39 -1.01 -4.74
CA LEU A 29 7.57 -1.22 -3.55
C LEU A 29 7.00 0.08 -2.99
N VAL A 30 7.70 1.19 -3.16
CA VAL A 30 7.27 2.47 -2.59
C VAL A 30 5.86 2.87 -3.02
N PRO A 31 5.49 2.81 -4.33
CA PRO A 31 4.13 3.19 -4.72
C PRO A 31 3.05 2.33 -4.04
N ALA A 32 3.33 1.04 -3.85
CA ALA A 32 2.37 0.15 -3.18
C ALA A 32 2.13 0.57 -1.74
N TYR A 33 3.19 0.93 -1.03
CA TYR A 33 3.06 1.38 0.36
C TYR A 33 2.43 2.76 0.45
N ILE A 34 2.70 3.64 -0.51
CA ILE A 34 2.05 4.95 -0.57
C ILE A 34 0.54 4.77 -0.69
N ASP A 35 0.09 3.86 -1.55
CA ASP A 35 -1.33 3.56 -1.70
C ASP A 35 -1.92 3.02 -0.39
N TYR A 36 -1.19 2.15 0.30
CA TYR A 36 -1.62 1.62 1.58
C TYR A 36 -1.82 2.74 2.60
N PHE A 37 -0.85 3.65 2.72
CA PHE A 37 -0.96 4.76 3.65
C PHE A 37 -2.06 5.74 3.25
N ALA A 38 -2.28 5.91 1.94
CA ALA A 38 -3.37 6.75 1.45
C ALA A 38 -4.72 6.19 1.87
N VAL A 39 -4.91 4.87 1.76
CA VAL A 39 -6.16 4.23 2.19
C VAL A 39 -6.35 4.38 3.69
N LYS A 40 -5.28 4.18 4.47
CA LYS A 40 -5.35 4.37 5.92
C LYS A 40 -5.73 5.81 6.26
N LYS A 41 -5.16 6.77 5.55
CA LYS A 41 -5.46 8.18 5.75
C LYS A 41 -6.93 8.48 5.41
N MET A 42 -7.43 7.89 4.33
CA MET A 42 -8.82 8.05 3.95
C MET A 42 -9.75 7.52 5.04
N PHE A 43 -9.43 6.34 5.59
CA PHE A 43 -10.24 5.77 6.66
C PHE A 43 -10.23 6.65 7.90
N ALA A 44 -9.07 7.16 8.29
CA ALA A 44 -8.95 8.06 9.44
C ALA A 44 -9.77 9.34 9.23
N SER A 45 -9.71 9.88 8.02
CA SER A 45 -10.46 11.08 7.68
C SER A 45 -11.97 10.84 7.72
N MET A 46 -12.40 9.68 7.21
CA MET A 46 -13.81 9.29 7.25
C MET A 46 -14.29 9.09 8.68
N GLU A 47 -13.46 8.50 9.53
CA GLU A 47 -13.80 8.30 10.92
C GLU A 47 -13.97 9.64 11.64
N GLN A 48 -13.07 10.58 11.42
CA GLN A 48 -13.14 11.92 12.01
C GLN A 48 -14.38 12.69 11.55
N ALA A 49 -14.76 12.49 10.29
CA ALA A 49 -15.92 13.15 9.73
C ALA A 49 -17.24 12.47 10.13
N GLY A 50 -17.15 11.30 10.77
CA GLY A 50 -18.35 10.55 11.15
C GLY A 50 -18.98 9.78 10.00
N ASP A 51 -18.26 9.61 8.90
CA ASP A 51 -18.81 8.96 7.71
C ASP A 51 -19.16 7.49 7.94
N PHE A 52 -18.51 6.84 8.91
CA PHE A 52 -18.79 5.44 9.21
C PHE A 52 -20.14 5.23 9.90
N LYS A 53 -20.79 6.31 10.30
CA LYS A 53 -22.13 6.26 10.89
C LYS A 53 -23.24 6.34 9.82
N LEU A 54 -22.85 6.59 8.58
CA LEU A 54 -23.78 6.69 7.47
C LEU A 54 -24.19 5.31 6.98
N SER A 55 -25.12 5.28 6.03
CA SER A 55 -25.52 4.02 5.41
C SER A 55 -24.36 3.43 4.60
N VAL A 56 -24.44 2.13 4.33
CA VAL A 56 -23.40 1.43 3.55
C VAL A 56 -23.15 2.14 2.22
N ARG A 57 -24.23 2.51 1.55
CA ARG A 57 -24.10 3.18 0.25
C ARG A 57 -23.38 4.52 0.37
N GLU A 58 -23.68 5.27 1.41
CA GLU A 58 -23.05 6.56 1.61
C GLU A 58 -21.59 6.43 2.02
N ILE A 59 -21.26 5.39 2.79
CA ILE A 59 -19.88 5.12 3.15
C ILE A 59 -19.06 4.85 1.89
N ARG A 60 -19.57 4.01 1.00
CA ARG A 60 -18.86 3.70 -0.24
C ARG A 60 -18.70 4.93 -1.11
N LYS A 61 -19.73 5.74 -1.19
CA LYS A 61 -19.68 6.97 -1.97
C LYS A 61 -18.66 7.95 -1.40
N SER A 62 -18.60 8.08 -0.09
CA SER A 62 -17.63 8.94 0.57
C SER A 62 -16.22 8.46 0.28
N PHE A 63 -16.00 7.15 0.34
CA PHE A 63 -14.69 6.59 0.03
C PHE A 63 -14.28 6.90 -1.42
N GLU A 64 -15.17 6.73 -2.36
CA GLU A 64 -14.86 6.98 -3.77
C GLU A 64 -14.58 8.47 -4.03
N THR A 65 -15.30 9.35 -3.36
CA THR A 65 -15.05 10.79 -3.48
C THR A 65 -13.64 11.12 -3.00
N ARG A 66 -13.23 10.55 -1.86
CA ARG A 66 -11.90 10.78 -1.33
C ARG A 66 -10.84 10.12 -2.19
N ASN A 67 -11.16 8.96 -2.75
CA ASN A 67 -10.25 8.23 -3.61
C ASN A 67 -9.96 9.00 -4.91
N THR A 68 -10.90 9.79 -5.37
CA THR A 68 -10.69 10.64 -6.54
C THR A 68 -9.55 11.63 -6.28
N ILE A 69 -9.41 12.09 -5.04
CA ILE A 69 -8.33 13.01 -4.66
C ILE A 69 -7.02 12.25 -4.45
N GLU A 70 -7.08 11.11 -3.77
CA GLU A 70 -5.88 10.34 -3.44
C GLU A 70 -5.37 9.47 -4.60
N SER A 71 -6.22 9.22 -5.58
CA SER A 71 -5.86 8.50 -6.81
C SER A 71 -5.36 7.08 -6.57
N VAL A 72 -5.94 6.38 -5.59
CA VAL A 72 -5.61 4.97 -5.37
C VAL A 72 -6.44 4.13 -6.33
N ASN A 73 -5.79 3.57 -7.33
CA ASN A 73 -6.49 2.87 -8.40
C ASN A 73 -6.77 1.40 -8.09
N ASP A 74 -6.07 0.83 -7.12
CA ASP A 74 -6.21 -0.58 -6.79
C ASP A 74 -7.40 -0.89 -5.90
N VAL A 75 -8.01 0.14 -5.32
CA VAL A 75 -9.12 -0.01 -4.37
C VAL A 75 -10.27 0.89 -4.81
N LYS A 76 -11.46 0.33 -4.77
CA LYS A 76 -12.69 1.07 -5.11
C LYS A 76 -13.66 0.97 -3.95
N GLY A 77 -14.65 1.84 -3.95
CA GLY A 77 -15.69 1.79 -2.92
C GLY A 77 -16.40 0.45 -2.85
N ASP A 78 -16.55 -0.22 -3.99
CA ASP A 78 -17.19 -1.52 -4.03
C ASP A 78 -16.35 -2.62 -3.39
N ASP A 79 -15.06 -2.39 -3.23
CA ASP A 79 -14.16 -3.35 -2.59
C ASP A 79 -14.24 -3.30 -1.06
N LEU A 80 -14.92 -2.30 -0.51
CA LEU A 80 -15.04 -2.17 0.93
C LEU A 80 -16.00 -3.21 1.49
N GLU A 81 -15.59 -3.85 2.56
CA GLU A 81 -16.44 -4.75 3.33
C GLU A 81 -16.95 -3.98 4.53
N ILE A 82 -18.25 -3.83 4.60
CA ILE A 82 -18.88 -3.03 5.64
C ILE A 82 -19.78 -3.93 6.46
N GLY A 83 -19.48 -4.02 7.76
CA GLY A 83 -20.25 -4.84 8.67
C GLY A 83 -20.49 -4.09 9.96
N LYS A 84 -21.32 -4.66 10.80
CA LYS A 84 -21.55 -4.10 12.13
C LYS A 84 -21.15 -5.12 13.17
N GLU A 85 -20.46 -4.65 14.17
CA GLU A 85 -20.01 -5.49 15.25
C GLU A 85 -20.15 -4.70 16.54
N GLY A 86 -20.87 -5.24 17.50
CA GLY A 86 -21.07 -4.58 18.77
C GLY A 86 -21.78 -3.23 18.66
N GLY A 87 -22.63 -3.04 17.64
CA GLY A 87 -23.33 -1.78 17.43
C GLY A 87 -22.54 -0.74 16.66
N GLU A 88 -21.29 -1.04 16.32
CA GLU A 88 -20.46 -0.13 15.54
C GLU A 88 -20.30 -0.65 14.12
N THR A 89 -20.26 0.29 13.20
CA THR A 89 -19.99 -0.05 11.81
C THR A 89 -18.48 -0.22 11.62
N ILE A 90 -18.11 -1.36 11.09
CA ILE A 90 -16.69 -1.64 10.81
C ILE A 90 -16.52 -1.73 9.30
N VAL A 91 -15.62 -0.93 8.78
CA VAL A 91 -15.29 -0.90 7.37
C VAL A 91 -13.90 -1.47 7.20
N SER A 92 -13.74 -2.39 6.30
CA SER A 92 -12.44 -2.97 6.00
C SER A 92 -12.28 -3.15 4.51
N VAL A 93 -11.05 -3.21 4.07
CA VAL A 93 -10.73 -3.44 2.67
C VAL A 93 -9.43 -4.20 2.59
N SER A 94 -9.38 -5.13 1.66
CA SER A 94 -8.14 -5.84 1.37
C SER A 94 -7.95 -5.85 -0.14
N TRP A 95 -6.70 -5.78 -0.53
CA TRP A 95 -6.37 -5.85 -1.96
C TRP A 95 -4.97 -6.41 -2.11
N SER A 96 -4.72 -6.94 -3.29
CA SER A 96 -3.42 -7.50 -3.61
C SER A 96 -2.81 -6.69 -4.74
N LYS A 97 -1.51 -6.46 -4.65
CA LYS A 97 -0.79 -5.78 -5.70
C LYS A 97 0.31 -6.70 -6.20
N LYS A 98 0.31 -6.91 -7.51
CA LYS A 98 1.32 -7.72 -8.15
C LYS A 98 2.36 -6.80 -8.77
N ILE A 99 3.60 -6.98 -8.37
CA ILE A 99 4.71 -6.17 -8.86
C ILE A 99 5.64 -7.05 -9.68
N SER A 100 5.82 -6.70 -10.94
CA SER A 100 6.75 -7.41 -11.80
C SER A 100 8.17 -7.04 -11.40
N MET A 101 8.99 -8.04 -11.19
CA MET A 101 10.38 -7.84 -10.84
C MET A 101 11.29 -8.04 -12.02
N VAL A 102 11.84 -9.21 -12.19
CA VAL A 102 12.78 -9.52 -13.26
C VAL A 102 12.25 -10.71 -14.02
N GLY A 103 12.19 -10.58 -15.35
CA GLY A 103 11.74 -11.67 -16.20
C GLY A 103 10.30 -12.08 -15.86
N ASN A 104 10.12 -13.34 -15.55
CA ASN A 104 8.80 -13.86 -15.18
C ASN A 104 8.59 -13.93 -13.67
N MET A 105 9.47 -13.32 -12.89
CA MET A 105 9.32 -13.23 -11.46
C MET A 105 8.47 -12.02 -11.09
N SER A 106 7.56 -12.22 -10.15
CA SER A 106 6.73 -11.12 -9.65
C SER A 106 6.51 -11.30 -8.16
N MET A 107 6.27 -10.18 -7.48
CA MET A 107 5.97 -10.19 -6.07
C MET A 107 4.53 -9.79 -5.86
N CYS A 108 3.81 -10.56 -5.05
CA CYS A 108 2.44 -10.22 -4.67
C CYS A 108 2.45 -9.66 -3.27
N LEU A 109 1.86 -8.49 -3.11
CA LEU A 109 1.71 -7.86 -1.80
C LEU A 109 0.23 -7.80 -1.46
N ASP A 110 -0.11 -8.31 -0.29
CA ASP A 110 -1.48 -8.26 0.21
C ASP A 110 -1.56 -7.17 1.27
N PHE A 111 -2.52 -6.28 1.12
CA PHE A 111 -2.74 -5.20 2.07
C PHE A 111 -4.12 -5.32 2.68
N TYR A 112 -4.23 -4.91 3.92
CA TYR A 112 -5.49 -4.91 4.65
C TYR A 112 -5.58 -3.66 5.51
N VAL A 113 -6.69 -2.98 5.42
CA VAL A 113 -6.95 -1.80 6.24
C VAL A 113 -8.35 -1.95 6.83
N THR A 114 -8.46 -1.63 8.10
CA THR A 114 -9.75 -1.74 8.79
C THR A 114 -9.94 -0.55 9.72
N SER A 115 -11.21 -0.19 9.96
CA SER A 115 -11.55 0.82 10.94
C SER A 115 -11.64 0.22 12.35
N ALA A 116 -11.60 -1.09 12.47
CA ALA A 116 -11.61 -1.75 13.76
C ALA A 116 -10.31 -1.47 14.52
N LYS A 117 -10.40 -1.30 15.81
CA LYS A 117 -9.23 -1.03 16.65
C LYS A 117 -8.86 -2.23 17.49
#